data_e14cea38d41ff2213b3b05c4d41bc6cc
#
_entry.id   e14cea38d41ff2213b3b05c4d41bc6cc
#
_cell.length_a   1.000
_cell.length_b   1.000
_cell.length_c   1.000
_cell.angle_alpha   90.00
_cell.angle_beta   90.00
_cell.angle_gamma   90.00
#
_symmetry.space_group_name_H-M   'P 1'
#
loop_
_entity.id
_entity.type
_entity.pdbx_description
1 polymer ?
#
loop_
_entity_poly.entity_id
_entity_poly.type
_entity_poly.pdbx_seq_one_letter_code
_entity_poly.pdbx_strand_id
1 'polypeptide(L)'
;MKTIAFQENIPVRETSFDVVVAGGGVAGIAAALTARRAGKRVLLIEKSTMLGGLATLGLINLFVPMCNGRGKQIIFGLAEEFLRFSVKYGWAIIPEEWRNGEPATPTNVRYIARFSPHIFAISILDFLADAGIEILFDTIVSAPVMDGKHCRGLILEGKSGREFVEGKIIIDVTGDADILRRAGVPTVTGGNFHTYCCKGITLESCQKAVESRNIADAIVGFRGGSANLYGGGHPEGMPLWNGTSTDQVSDFLIRNQQELFRKIKDQPKDSREIVTLPGMAQFRTTCRIDGDYTLKEEDHYRHFDDSIGAICDFERRDFLYEMPYRILTRSGYDNLITAGRCASGEGYAWDILRVIPPAIISGQAAGNAAVLAIDSGKGIDSIDVSALQRLQSSQNVMIHFDDALIPSDSETSGERGEDYGHI
;
A
#
# COMPACT_ATOMS: atom_id res chain seq x y z
N MET A 1 -8.22 -9.80 31.14
CA MET A 1 -8.45 -11.06 30.40
C MET A 1 -7.97 -12.22 31.22
N LYS A 2 -8.72 -13.34 31.27
CA LYS A 2 -8.20 -14.59 31.81
C LYS A 2 -7.27 -15.22 30.80
N THR A 3 -6.11 -15.74 31.25
CA THR A 3 -5.14 -16.41 30.38
C THR A 3 -5.12 -17.91 30.69
N ILE A 4 -4.81 -18.72 29.68
CA ILE A 4 -4.47 -20.13 29.84
C ILE A 4 -3.03 -20.33 29.39
N ALA A 5 -2.30 -21.25 30.02
CA ALA A 5 -1.02 -21.71 29.53
C ALA A 5 -1.26 -22.77 28.46
N PHE A 6 -0.57 -22.63 27.30
CA PHE A 6 -0.59 -23.60 26.20
C PHE A 6 0.86 -23.82 25.74
N GLN A 7 1.26 -25.06 25.59
CA GLN A 7 2.60 -25.41 25.13
C GLN A 7 2.50 -26.27 23.88
N GLU A 8 3.22 -25.90 22.85
CA GLU A 8 3.27 -26.57 21.57
C GLU A 8 4.70 -26.61 21.04
N ASN A 9 5.08 -27.71 20.41
CA ASN A 9 6.30 -27.81 19.62
C ASN A 9 5.98 -27.40 18.18
N ILE A 10 6.48 -26.24 17.76
CA ILE A 10 6.22 -25.70 16.42
C ILE A 10 7.28 -26.22 15.47
N PRO A 11 6.91 -26.89 14.34
CA PRO A 11 7.86 -27.31 13.33
C PRO A 11 8.60 -26.13 12.72
N VAL A 12 9.88 -26.33 12.42
CA VAL A 12 10.71 -25.35 11.73
C VAL A 12 10.70 -25.69 10.24
N ARG A 13 10.38 -24.70 9.42
CA ARG A 13 10.48 -24.84 7.95
C ARG A 13 11.95 -25.10 7.59
N GLU A 14 12.21 -26.17 6.84
CA GLU A 14 13.57 -26.56 6.47
C GLU A 14 14.32 -25.50 5.67
N THR A 15 13.59 -24.67 4.94
CA THR A 15 14.10 -23.58 4.12
C THR A 15 14.19 -22.29 4.92
N SER A 16 15.40 -21.73 5.04
CA SER A 16 15.61 -20.36 5.50
C SER A 16 15.61 -19.37 4.34
N PHE A 17 15.23 -18.14 4.61
CA PHE A 17 15.11 -17.08 3.60
C PHE A 17 16.06 -15.92 3.93
N ASP A 18 16.55 -15.25 2.90
CA ASP A 18 17.28 -13.99 3.07
C ASP A 18 16.31 -12.88 3.49
N VAL A 19 15.15 -12.84 2.84
CA VAL A 19 14.11 -11.83 3.12
C VAL A 19 12.76 -12.51 3.26
N VAL A 20 12.08 -12.25 4.38
CA VAL A 20 10.68 -12.63 4.59
C VAL A 20 9.81 -11.39 4.55
N VAL A 21 8.90 -11.34 3.60
CA VAL A 21 7.97 -10.22 3.39
C VAL A 21 6.59 -10.63 3.89
N ALA A 22 6.08 -9.97 4.88
CA ALA A 22 4.77 -10.24 5.45
C ALA A 22 3.73 -9.24 4.97
N GLY A 23 2.86 -9.69 4.08
CA GLY A 23 1.81 -8.95 3.38
C GLY A 23 2.06 -8.83 1.88
N GLY A 24 1.13 -9.39 1.10
CA GLY A 24 1.15 -9.38 -0.37
C GLY A 24 0.49 -8.16 -1.00
N GLY A 25 0.41 -7.02 -0.28
CA GLY A 25 -0.01 -5.73 -0.84
C GLY A 25 1.01 -5.15 -1.80
N VAL A 26 0.70 -4.04 -2.46
CA VAL A 26 1.58 -3.42 -3.49
C VAL A 26 2.99 -3.10 -2.97
N ALA A 27 3.12 -2.69 -1.71
CA ALA A 27 4.43 -2.46 -1.08
C ALA A 27 5.22 -3.77 -0.88
N GLY A 28 4.53 -4.84 -0.46
CA GLY A 28 5.15 -6.16 -0.26
C GLY A 28 5.57 -6.80 -1.58
N ILE A 29 4.76 -6.69 -2.60
CA ILE A 29 5.11 -7.13 -3.96
C ILE A 29 6.38 -6.39 -4.45
N ALA A 30 6.44 -5.06 -4.24
CA ALA A 30 7.60 -4.27 -4.63
C ALA A 30 8.86 -4.68 -3.85
N ALA A 31 8.75 -4.86 -2.53
CA ALA A 31 9.87 -5.29 -1.68
C ALA A 31 10.38 -6.69 -2.08
N ALA A 32 9.46 -7.65 -2.27
CA ALA A 32 9.80 -9.00 -2.65
C ALA A 32 10.48 -9.07 -4.02
N LEU A 33 9.90 -8.37 -5.02
CA LEU A 33 10.45 -8.33 -6.37
C LEU A 33 11.85 -7.69 -6.41
N THR A 34 12.04 -6.58 -5.66
CA THR A 34 13.32 -5.89 -5.58
C THR A 34 14.40 -6.79 -4.99
N ALA A 35 14.14 -7.41 -3.85
CA ALA A 35 15.09 -8.34 -3.23
C ALA A 35 15.37 -9.55 -4.12
N ARG A 36 14.35 -10.09 -4.79
CA ARG A 36 14.49 -11.23 -5.70
C ARG A 36 15.33 -10.90 -6.94
N ARG A 37 15.12 -9.73 -7.56
CA ARG A 37 15.92 -9.23 -8.68
C ARG A 37 17.40 -9.06 -8.32
N ALA A 38 17.71 -8.79 -7.06
CA ALA A 38 19.06 -8.77 -6.52
C ALA A 38 19.59 -10.16 -6.12
N GLY A 39 18.92 -11.24 -6.50
CA GLY A 39 19.34 -12.62 -6.28
C GLY A 39 19.10 -13.18 -4.88
N LYS A 40 18.33 -12.48 -4.01
CA LYS A 40 18.02 -12.96 -2.67
C LYS A 40 16.93 -14.04 -2.72
N ARG A 41 16.95 -14.95 -1.74
CA ARG A 41 15.90 -15.91 -1.52
C ARG A 41 14.79 -15.25 -0.72
N VAL A 42 13.61 -15.14 -1.33
CA VAL A 42 12.48 -14.35 -0.80
C VAL A 42 11.28 -15.24 -0.56
N LEU A 43 10.67 -15.10 0.62
CA LEU A 43 9.34 -15.61 0.94
C LEU A 43 8.37 -14.43 1.07
N LEU A 44 7.27 -14.48 0.33
CA LEU A 44 6.14 -13.55 0.43
C LEU A 44 4.95 -14.26 1.08
N ILE A 45 4.45 -13.73 2.18
CA ILE A 45 3.34 -14.30 2.96
C ILE A 45 2.12 -13.40 2.81
N GLU A 46 1.00 -13.98 2.40
CA GLU A 46 -0.27 -13.27 2.23
C GLU A 46 -1.41 -14.03 2.95
N LYS A 47 -2.13 -13.30 3.83
CA LYS A 47 -3.25 -13.86 4.60
C LYS A 47 -4.51 -14.16 3.77
N SER A 48 -4.62 -13.56 2.60
CA SER A 48 -5.72 -13.81 1.65
C SER A 48 -5.29 -14.78 0.56
N THR A 49 -6.16 -15.00 -0.42
CA THR A 49 -5.89 -15.82 -1.61
C THR A 49 -5.53 -14.98 -2.85
N MET A 50 -5.24 -13.68 -2.66
CA MET A 50 -5.03 -12.74 -3.76
C MET A 50 -3.96 -11.71 -3.41
N LEU A 51 -3.04 -11.45 -4.33
CA LEU A 51 -2.06 -10.39 -4.20
C LEU A 51 -2.62 -9.00 -4.53
N GLY A 52 -1.94 -7.95 -4.08
CA GLY A 52 -2.22 -6.54 -4.35
C GLY A 52 -2.92 -5.80 -3.20
N GLY A 53 -3.43 -6.52 -2.19
CA GLY A 53 -4.03 -5.93 -1.00
C GLY A 53 -5.17 -4.98 -1.32
N LEU A 54 -5.13 -3.72 -0.83
CA LEU A 54 -6.17 -2.73 -1.08
C LEU A 54 -6.37 -2.43 -2.58
N ALA A 55 -5.33 -2.51 -3.41
CA ALA A 55 -5.42 -2.23 -4.84
C ALA A 55 -6.26 -3.27 -5.61
N THR A 56 -6.36 -4.48 -5.09
CA THR A 56 -7.07 -5.62 -5.71
C THR A 56 -8.22 -6.09 -4.85
N LEU A 57 -7.92 -6.82 -3.78
CA LEU A 57 -8.90 -7.38 -2.85
C LEU A 57 -9.73 -6.28 -2.15
N GLY A 58 -9.11 -5.13 -1.86
CA GLY A 58 -9.78 -3.96 -1.29
C GLY A 58 -10.51 -3.08 -2.30
N LEU A 59 -10.42 -3.35 -3.58
CA LEU A 59 -11.10 -2.65 -4.69
C LEU A 59 -10.75 -1.15 -4.82
N ILE A 60 -9.63 -0.71 -4.24
CA ILE A 60 -9.08 0.64 -4.39
C ILE A 60 -8.13 0.65 -5.59
N ASN A 61 -8.70 0.41 -6.77
CA ASN A 61 -7.99 0.17 -8.02
C ASN A 61 -7.66 1.47 -8.76
N LEU A 62 -6.94 2.35 -8.09
CA LEU A 62 -6.61 3.68 -8.60
C LEU A 62 -5.15 4.02 -8.26
N PHE A 63 -4.29 4.13 -9.27
CA PHE A 63 -3.05 4.87 -9.13
C PHE A 63 -3.40 6.36 -9.08
N VAL A 64 -3.20 6.98 -7.92
CA VAL A 64 -3.31 8.43 -7.75
C VAL A 64 -2.06 9.11 -8.31
N PRO A 65 -2.00 10.44 -8.48
CA PRO A 65 -1.09 11.02 -9.45
C PRO A 65 0.36 10.61 -9.27
N MET A 66 0.95 10.30 -10.42
CA MET A 66 2.38 10.06 -10.60
C MET A 66 3.12 11.36 -10.96
N CYS A 67 2.41 12.50 -11.01
CA CYS A 67 2.89 13.78 -11.52
C CYS A 67 2.55 14.92 -10.56
N ASN A 68 3.26 16.05 -10.72
CA ASN A 68 3.05 17.28 -9.93
C ASN A 68 1.72 18.01 -10.24
N GLY A 69 0.95 17.58 -11.24
CA GLY A 69 -0.28 18.24 -11.66
C GLY A 69 -0.08 19.39 -12.65
N ARG A 70 1.15 19.58 -13.16
CA ARG A 70 1.50 20.54 -14.23
C ARG A 70 2.25 19.90 -15.40
N GLY A 71 2.08 18.60 -15.57
CA GLY A 71 2.65 17.87 -16.72
C GLY A 71 4.02 17.27 -16.47
N LYS A 72 4.58 17.37 -15.25
CA LYS A 72 5.87 16.76 -14.89
C LYS A 72 5.66 15.50 -14.07
N GLN A 73 6.18 14.38 -14.56
CA GLN A 73 6.17 13.13 -13.81
C GLN A 73 7.20 13.21 -12.66
N ILE A 74 6.83 12.71 -11.49
CA ILE A 74 7.67 12.70 -10.27
C ILE A 74 7.94 11.28 -9.83
N ILE A 75 6.94 10.39 -9.91
CA ILE A 75 7.03 9.03 -9.42
C ILE A 75 7.33 8.09 -10.58
N PHE A 76 8.43 7.34 -10.46
CA PHE A 76 8.96 6.40 -11.43
C PHE A 76 9.24 5.03 -10.79
N GLY A 77 10.24 4.31 -11.28
CA GLY A 77 10.69 3.03 -10.74
C GLY A 77 9.62 1.95 -10.81
N LEU A 78 9.54 1.10 -9.78
CA LEU A 78 8.52 0.04 -9.72
C LEU A 78 7.10 0.58 -9.69
N ALA A 79 6.86 1.81 -9.20
CA ALA A 79 5.53 2.38 -9.21
C ALA A 79 5.02 2.60 -10.63
N GLU A 80 5.86 3.08 -11.53
CA GLU A 80 5.51 3.20 -12.95
C GLU A 80 5.43 1.82 -13.62
N GLU A 81 6.37 0.92 -13.34
CA GLU A 81 6.32 -0.45 -13.88
C GLU A 81 4.99 -1.13 -13.52
N PHE A 82 4.55 -1.03 -12.26
CA PHE A 82 3.29 -1.62 -11.82
C PHE A 82 2.06 -0.90 -12.37
N LEU A 83 2.12 0.41 -12.54
CA LEU A 83 1.05 1.14 -13.23
C LEU A 83 0.92 0.62 -14.67
N ARG A 84 2.03 0.57 -15.43
CA ARG A 84 2.03 0.06 -16.81
C ARG A 84 1.55 -1.39 -16.87
N PHE A 85 1.97 -2.20 -15.91
CA PHE A 85 1.58 -3.59 -15.82
C PHE A 85 0.08 -3.75 -15.50
N SER A 86 -0.47 -2.95 -14.57
CA SER A 86 -1.86 -3.01 -14.14
C SER A 86 -2.87 -2.70 -15.26
N VAL A 87 -2.45 -1.91 -16.26
CA VAL A 87 -3.29 -1.50 -17.38
C VAL A 87 -3.08 -2.35 -18.64
N LYS A 88 -2.13 -3.30 -18.60
CA LYS A 88 -1.70 -4.05 -19.78
C LYS A 88 -2.72 -5.09 -20.25
N TYR A 89 -3.35 -5.80 -19.33
CA TYR A 89 -4.15 -6.98 -19.65
C TYR A 89 -5.65 -6.83 -19.38
N GLY A 90 -6.04 -5.87 -18.55
CA GLY A 90 -7.43 -5.58 -18.21
C GLY A 90 -7.90 -4.23 -18.77
N TRP A 91 -9.16 -3.93 -18.50
CA TRP A 91 -9.65 -2.59 -18.81
C TRP A 91 -8.87 -1.54 -18.01
N ALA A 92 -8.65 -0.40 -18.60
CA ALA A 92 -7.93 0.70 -17.97
C ALA A 92 -8.49 2.05 -18.41
N ILE A 93 -8.38 3.03 -17.52
CA ILE A 93 -8.66 4.43 -17.79
C ILE A 93 -7.39 5.19 -17.46
N ILE A 94 -6.72 5.71 -18.48
CA ILE A 94 -5.54 6.59 -18.38
C ILE A 94 -5.88 7.86 -19.17
N PRO A 95 -5.62 9.06 -18.64
CA PRO A 95 -5.76 10.30 -19.38
C PRO A 95 -4.96 10.25 -20.68
N GLU A 96 -5.53 10.81 -21.74
CA GLU A 96 -4.94 10.73 -23.09
C GLU A 96 -3.54 11.35 -23.13
N GLU A 97 -3.34 12.44 -22.41
CA GLU A 97 -2.09 13.18 -22.30
C GLU A 97 -0.95 12.33 -21.76
N TRP A 98 -1.28 11.33 -20.92
CA TRP A 98 -0.31 10.47 -20.22
C TRP A 98 -0.17 9.07 -20.82
N ARG A 99 -0.88 8.74 -21.88
CA ARG A 99 -0.84 7.39 -22.49
C ARG A 99 0.57 6.96 -22.92
N ASN A 100 1.35 7.91 -23.39
CA ASN A 100 2.71 7.66 -23.91
C ASN A 100 3.83 8.11 -22.96
N GLY A 101 3.51 8.36 -21.69
CA GLY A 101 4.43 8.90 -20.71
C GLY A 101 4.25 10.40 -20.51
N GLU A 102 5.31 11.09 -20.08
CA GLU A 102 5.29 12.52 -19.83
C GLU A 102 4.92 13.31 -21.10
N PRO A 103 3.91 14.20 -21.02
CA PRO A 103 3.47 14.97 -22.17
C PRO A 103 4.52 15.98 -22.62
N ALA A 104 4.62 16.19 -23.93
CA ALA A 104 5.57 17.15 -24.52
C ALA A 104 5.24 18.63 -24.21
N THR A 105 4.00 18.91 -23.82
CA THR A 105 3.52 20.25 -23.45
C THR A 105 2.95 20.24 -22.05
N PRO A 106 3.11 21.32 -21.26
CA PRO A 106 2.52 21.43 -19.92
C PRO A 106 1.02 21.13 -19.97
N THR A 107 0.54 20.37 -18.97
CA THR A 107 -0.88 20.04 -18.82
C THR A 107 -1.27 20.06 -17.35
N ASN A 108 -2.51 20.46 -17.06
CA ASN A 108 -3.11 20.38 -15.74
C ASN A 108 -3.78 19.02 -15.47
N VAL A 109 -3.82 18.14 -16.48
CA VAL A 109 -4.38 16.79 -16.34
C VAL A 109 -3.44 15.94 -15.48
N ARG A 110 -3.99 15.36 -14.42
CA ARG A 110 -3.20 14.56 -13.48
C ARG A 110 -2.91 13.17 -14.07
N TYR A 111 -1.68 12.67 -13.88
CA TYR A 111 -1.33 11.31 -14.27
C TYR A 111 -1.90 10.32 -13.26
N ILE A 112 -3.12 9.90 -13.50
CA ILE A 112 -3.84 8.88 -12.72
C ILE A 112 -4.22 7.72 -13.62
N ALA A 113 -4.37 6.52 -13.06
CA ALA A 113 -4.82 5.35 -13.81
C ALA A 113 -5.79 4.52 -12.98
N ARG A 114 -6.92 4.14 -13.59
CA ARG A 114 -7.81 3.11 -13.06
C ARG A 114 -7.62 1.83 -13.85
N PHE A 115 -7.72 0.70 -13.20
CA PHE A 115 -7.42 -0.60 -13.78
C PHE A 115 -8.37 -1.70 -13.28
N SER A 116 -8.40 -2.83 -13.99
CA SER A 116 -9.12 -4.02 -13.56
C SER A 116 -8.40 -4.68 -12.37
N PRO A 117 -8.98 -4.64 -11.15
CA PRO A 117 -8.26 -5.12 -9.96
C PRO A 117 -8.00 -6.63 -9.99
N HIS A 118 -8.95 -7.43 -10.47
CA HIS A 118 -8.81 -8.89 -10.49
C HIS A 118 -7.86 -9.37 -11.59
N ILE A 119 -7.88 -8.73 -12.77
CA ILE A 119 -6.91 -9.05 -13.83
C ILE A 119 -5.51 -8.65 -13.40
N PHE A 120 -5.35 -7.50 -12.73
CA PHE A 120 -4.06 -7.13 -12.14
C PHE A 120 -3.59 -8.16 -11.12
N ALA A 121 -4.48 -8.64 -10.23
CA ALA A 121 -4.13 -9.62 -9.21
C ALA A 121 -3.58 -10.93 -9.81
N ILE A 122 -4.24 -11.48 -10.83
CA ILE A 122 -3.79 -12.74 -11.45
C ILE A 122 -2.52 -12.53 -12.29
N SER A 123 -2.41 -11.41 -12.99
CA SER A 123 -1.24 -11.11 -13.82
C SER A 123 0.01 -10.82 -12.99
N ILE A 124 -0.12 -10.14 -11.86
CA ILE A 124 1.03 -9.88 -10.98
C ILE A 124 1.47 -11.15 -10.25
N LEU A 125 0.53 -12.06 -9.94
CA LEU A 125 0.87 -13.38 -9.39
C LEU A 125 1.73 -14.17 -10.37
N ASP A 126 1.30 -14.27 -11.63
CA ASP A 126 2.03 -14.95 -12.70
C ASP A 126 3.45 -14.38 -12.84
N PHE A 127 3.54 -13.05 -12.91
CA PHE A 127 4.82 -12.35 -13.00
C PHE A 127 5.77 -12.62 -11.80
N LEU A 128 5.26 -12.67 -10.56
CA LEU A 128 6.08 -12.96 -9.39
C LEU A 128 6.49 -14.43 -9.30
N ALA A 129 5.62 -15.33 -9.71
CA ALA A 129 5.91 -16.75 -9.79
C ALA A 129 7.04 -17.02 -10.81
N ASP A 130 6.97 -16.42 -12.00
CA ASP A 130 8.01 -16.48 -13.01
C ASP A 130 9.35 -15.89 -12.53
N ALA A 131 9.29 -14.85 -11.70
CA ALA A 131 10.49 -14.31 -11.04
C ALA A 131 11.10 -15.28 -10.00
N GLY A 132 10.40 -16.35 -9.63
CA GLY A 132 10.84 -17.35 -8.67
C GLY A 132 10.77 -16.89 -7.21
N ILE A 133 9.75 -16.08 -6.87
CA ILE A 133 9.42 -15.72 -5.50
C ILE A 133 8.56 -16.85 -4.91
N GLU A 134 8.95 -17.35 -3.73
CA GLU A 134 8.11 -18.28 -3.00
C GLU A 134 6.95 -17.52 -2.32
N ILE A 135 5.70 -17.95 -2.54
CA ILE A 135 4.50 -17.27 -2.06
C ILE A 135 3.66 -18.24 -1.24
N LEU A 136 3.28 -17.83 -0.04
CA LEU A 136 2.32 -18.53 0.80
C LEU A 136 1.03 -17.73 0.89
N PHE A 137 -0.05 -18.29 0.37
CA PHE A 137 -1.40 -17.77 0.53
C PHE A 137 -2.13 -18.42 1.71
N ASP A 138 -3.25 -17.81 2.12
CA ASP A 138 -4.09 -18.29 3.23
C ASP A 138 -3.25 -18.59 4.48
N THR A 139 -2.25 -17.73 4.71
CA THR A 139 -1.24 -17.91 5.75
C THR A 139 -1.09 -16.63 6.56
N ILE A 140 -1.38 -16.72 7.85
CA ILE A 140 -1.32 -15.59 8.78
C ILE A 140 0.03 -15.62 9.50
N VAL A 141 0.68 -14.47 9.60
CA VAL A 141 1.80 -14.29 10.54
C VAL A 141 1.21 -14.09 11.93
N SER A 142 1.35 -15.09 12.80
CA SER A 142 0.77 -15.07 14.14
C SER A 142 1.67 -14.40 15.16
N ALA A 143 3.00 -14.56 15.09
CA ALA A 143 3.94 -13.90 15.98
C ALA A 143 5.35 -13.80 15.40
N PRO A 144 6.11 -12.73 15.71
CA PRO A 144 7.56 -12.72 15.55
C PRO A 144 8.23 -13.50 16.70
N VAL A 145 9.36 -14.13 16.43
CA VAL A 145 10.23 -14.77 17.45
C VAL A 145 11.43 -13.87 17.67
N MET A 146 11.45 -13.20 18.81
CA MET A 146 12.45 -12.19 19.12
C MET A 146 13.58 -12.74 19.99
N ASP A 147 14.81 -12.30 19.72
CA ASP A 147 15.97 -12.40 20.60
C ASP A 147 16.43 -10.97 20.92
N GLY A 148 16.01 -10.46 22.06
CA GLY A 148 16.12 -9.04 22.35
C GLY A 148 15.34 -8.19 21.34
N LYS A 149 16.05 -7.39 20.55
CA LYS A 149 15.48 -6.57 19.47
C LYS A 149 15.68 -7.19 18.07
N HIS A 150 16.35 -8.32 17.97
CA HIS A 150 16.54 -9.06 16.74
C HIS A 150 15.40 -10.05 16.50
N CYS A 151 14.79 -10.03 15.33
CA CYS A 151 13.73 -10.96 14.94
C CYS A 151 14.34 -12.20 14.26
N ARG A 152 14.35 -13.34 14.94
CA ARG A 152 14.86 -14.59 14.38
C ARG A 152 14.02 -15.14 13.23
N GLY A 153 12.75 -14.80 13.19
CA GLY A 153 11.80 -15.27 12.21
C GLY A 153 10.37 -15.14 12.68
N LEU A 154 9.47 -15.75 11.94
CA LEU A 154 8.02 -15.60 12.12
C LEU A 154 7.34 -16.94 12.37
N ILE A 155 6.37 -16.97 13.28
CA ILE A 155 5.43 -18.08 13.42
C ILE A 155 4.27 -17.82 12.45
N LEU A 156 4.06 -18.77 11.56
CA LEU A 156 2.99 -18.76 10.58
C LEU A 156 1.86 -19.68 11.04
N GLU A 157 0.64 -19.37 10.64
CA GLU A 157 -0.54 -20.20 10.85
C GLU A 157 -1.31 -20.35 9.53
N GLY A 158 -1.43 -21.58 9.06
CA GLY A 158 -2.08 -21.91 7.79
C GLY A 158 -2.72 -23.28 7.82
N LYS A 159 -3.05 -23.83 6.66
CA LYS A 159 -3.69 -25.15 6.53
C LYS A 159 -2.88 -26.30 7.13
N SER A 160 -1.56 -26.19 7.15
CA SER A 160 -0.65 -27.18 7.72
C SER A 160 -0.51 -27.09 9.24
N GLY A 161 -1.21 -26.14 9.88
CA GLY A 161 -1.01 -25.78 11.27
C GLY A 161 0.01 -24.67 11.42
N ARG A 162 0.72 -24.64 12.56
CA ARG A 162 1.77 -23.68 12.84
C ARG A 162 3.12 -24.17 12.32
N GLU A 163 3.89 -23.24 11.77
CA GLU A 163 5.29 -23.46 11.42
C GLU A 163 6.11 -22.20 11.72
N PHE A 164 7.38 -22.39 12.04
CA PHE A 164 8.35 -21.31 12.21
C PHE A 164 9.18 -21.19 10.94
N VAL A 165 9.33 -19.96 10.42
CA VAL A 165 10.19 -19.63 9.29
C VAL A 165 11.29 -18.66 9.71
N GLU A 166 12.54 -19.00 9.39
CA GLU A 166 13.70 -18.12 9.60
C GLU A 166 13.85 -17.13 8.47
N GLY A 167 14.25 -15.89 8.79
CA GLY A 167 14.57 -14.86 7.83
C GLY A 167 15.67 -13.95 8.35
N LYS A 168 16.65 -13.59 7.49
CA LYS A 168 17.69 -12.64 7.89
C LYS A 168 17.11 -11.24 8.08
N ILE A 169 16.27 -10.80 7.15
CA ILE A 169 15.54 -9.51 7.22
C ILE A 169 14.04 -9.79 7.11
N ILE A 170 13.27 -9.17 7.98
CA ILE A 170 11.81 -9.23 8.01
C ILE A 170 11.25 -7.89 7.59
N ILE A 171 10.41 -7.88 6.55
CA ILE A 171 9.73 -6.67 6.07
C ILE A 171 8.25 -6.75 6.45
N ASP A 172 7.82 -5.91 7.40
CA ASP A 172 6.41 -5.80 7.78
C ASP A 172 5.67 -4.84 6.85
N VAL A 173 4.92 -5.40 5.94
CA VAL A 173 4.03 -4.68 5.01
C VAL A 173 2.60 -5.22 5.11
N THR A 174 2.22 -5.64 6.31
CA THR A 174 0.86 -6.10 6.63
C THR A 174 -0.21 -5.01 6.43
N GLY A 175 0.24 -3.76 6.34
CA GLY A 175 -0.59 -2.57 6.25
C GLY A 175 -1.12 -2.08 7.61
N ASP A 176 -0.93 -2.86 8.64
CA ASP A 176 -1.43 -2.62 10.00
C ASP A 176 -0.31 -2.71 11.07
N ALA A 177 0.97 -2.81 10.63
CA ALA A 177 2.17 -2.98 11.47
C ALA A 177 2.04 -4.15 12.48
N ASP A 178 1.42 -5.24 12.04
CA ASP A 178 1.07 -6.36 12.91
C ASP A 178 2.29 -7.05 13.51
N ILE A 179 3.39 -7.18 12.72
CA ILE A 179 4.63 -7.78 13.18
C ILE A 179 5.38 -6.81 14.07
N LEU A 180 5.55 -5.57 13.65
CA LEU A 180 6.25 -4.55 14.43
C LEU A 180 5.64 -4.40 15.82
N ARG A 181 4.32 -4.29 15.90
CA ARG A 181 3.59 -4.16 17.16
C ARG A 181 3.79 -5.37 18.06
N ARG A 182 3.74 -6.59 17.50
CA ARG A 182 3.95 -7.83 18.26
C ARG A 182 5.42 -8.06 18.64
N ALA A 183 6.35 -7.48 17.87
CA ALA A 183 7.79 -7.47 18.17
C ALA A 183 8.18 -6.45 19.24
N GLY A 184 7.24 -5.61 19.70
CA GLY A 184 7.50 -4.55 20.66
C GLY A 184 8.20 -3.31 20.06
N VAL A 185 8.21 -3.17 18.74
CA VAL A 185 8.63 -1.93 18.08
C VAL A 185 7.62 -0.84 18.43
N PRO A 186 8.04 0.37 18.81
CA PRO A 186 7.14 1.49 19.02
C PRO A 186 6.25 1.74 17.80
N THR A 187 4.94 1.88 18.04
CA THR A 187 3.94 2.09 16.98
C THR A 187 2.91 3.12 17.39
N VAL A 188 2.30 3.77 16.41
CA VAL A 188 1.21 4.74 16.59
C VAL A 188 -0.03 4.26 15.86
N THR A 189 -1.18 4.32 16.53
CA THR A 189 -2.47 3.96 15.94
C THR A 189 -3.18 5.18 15.39
N GLY A 190 -3.85 5.00 14.25
CA GLY A 190 -4.70 5.99 13.63
C GLY A 190 -6.19 5.74 13.91
N GLY A 191 -7.03 6.28 13.03
CA GLY A 191 -8.48 6.10 13.11
C GLY A 191 -9.09 6.08 11.70
N ASN A 192 -10.10 5.24 11.52
CA ASN A 192 -10.78 5.08 10.24
C ASN A 192 -12.24 5.50 10.35
N PHE A 193 -12.68 6.30 9.40
CA PHE A 193 -14.05 6.74 9.24
C PHE A 193 -14.93 5.65 8.62
N HIS A 194 -16.24 5.81 8.74
CA HIS A 194 -17.26 4.93 8.16
C HIS A 194 -17.26 5.05 6.63
N THR A 195 -16.50 4.20 5.97
CA THR A 195 -16.35 4.20 4.50
C THR A 195 -16.23 2.76 3.98
N TYR A 196 -16.93 2.47 2.87
CA TYR A 196 -16.94 1.15 2.27
C TYR A 196 -17.43 1.24 0.83
N CYS A 197 -16.70 0.67 -0.09
CA CYS A 197 -17.05 0.64 -1.52
C CYS A 197 -16.91 -0.78 -2.07
N CYS A 198 -17.95 -1.25 -2.75
CA CYS A 198 -17.90 -2.48 -3.53
C CYS A 198 -18.19 -2.18 -5.01
N LYS A 199 -18.02 -3.18 -5.86
CA LYS A 199 -18.28 -3.06 -7.29
C LYS A 199 -19.46 -3.92 -7.70
N GLY A 200 -20.25 -3.38 -8.60
CA GLY A 200 -21.40 -4.06 -9.16
C GLY A 200 -21.72 -3.56 -10.57
N ILE A 201 -22.88 -3.95 -11.05
CA ILE A 201 -23.43 -3.56 -12.35
C ILE A 201 -24.89 -3.15 -12.19
N THR A 202 -25.38 -2.33 -13.12
CA THR A 202 -26.80 -2.04 -13.28
C THR A 202 -27.19 -2.28 -14.75
N LEU A 203 -28.49 -2.42 -15.03
CA LEU A 203 -28.94 -2.51 -16.43
C LEU A 203 -28.52 -1.29 -17.23
N GLU A 204 -28.57 -0.10 -16.64
CA GLU A 204 -28.15 1.15 -17.27
C GLU A 204 -26.63 1.14 -17.57
N SER A 205 -25.79 0.73 -16.60
CA SER A 205 -24.33 0.64 -16.81
C SER A 205 -23.96 -0.41 -17.85
N CYS A 206 -24.67 -1.54 -17.88
CA CYS A 206 -24.49 -2.56 -18.89
C CYS A 206 -24.84 -2.04 -20.29
N GLN A 207 -25.95 -1.32 -20.44
CA GLN A 207 -26.34 -0.68 -21.69
C GLN A 207 -25.26 0.31 -22.15
N LYS A 208 -24.80 1.18 -21.25
CA LYS A 208 -23.71 2.13 -21.52
C LYS A 208 -22.45 1.43 -22.02
N ALA A 209 -22.06 0.31 -21.38
CA ALA A 209 -20.87 -0.45 -21.78
C ALA A 209 -20.99 -1.03 -23.20
N VAL A 210 -22.19 -1.50 -23.57
CA VAL A 210 -22.45 -2.00 -24.93
C VAL A 210 -22.37 -0.86 -25.95
N GLU A 211 -22.95 0.30 -25.64
CA GLU A 211 -22.94 1.47 -26.51
C GLU A 211 -21.52 2.04 -26.71
N SER A 212 -20.75 2.18 -25.63
CA SER A 212 -19.37 2.68 -25.67
C SER A 212 -18.34 1.65 -26.12
N ARG A 213 -18.71 0.36 -26.17
CA ARG A 213 -17.81 -0.79 -26.37
C ARG A 213 -16.66 -0.84 -25.37
N ASN A 214 -16.91 -0.38 -24.15
CA ASN A 214 -15.95 -0.36 -23.05
C ASN A 214 -16.53 -1.05 -21.82
N ILE A 215 -16.02 -2.22 -21.46
CA ILE A 215 -16.50 -2.99 -20.31
C ILE A 215 -16.34 -2.24 -18.98
N ALA A 216 -15.40 -1.29 -18.88
CA ALA A 216 -15.23 -0.48 -17.67
C ALA A 216 -16.51 0.33 -17.33
N ASP A 217 -17.28 0.73 -18.33
CA ASP A 217 -18.52 1.48 -18.15
C ASP A 217 -19.65 0.66 -17.52
N ALA A 218 -19.54 -0.68 -17.55
CA ALA A 218 -20.46 -1.55 -16.84
C ALA A 218 -20.23 -1.53 -15.32
N ILE A 219 -19.01 -1.22 -14.86
CA ILE A 219 -18.62 -1.34 -13.47
C ILE A 219 -18.98 -0.07 -12.71
N VAL A 220 -19.89 -0.19 -11.77
CA VAL A 220 -20.31 0.90 -10.89
C VAL A 220 -19.94 0.63 -9.44
N GLY A 221 -19.79 1.69 -8.66
CA GLY A 221 -19.52 1.61 -7.22
C GLY A 221 -20.82 1.62 -6.43
N PHE A 222 -20.94 0.71 -5.46
CA PHE A 222 -21.95 0.78 -4.42
C PHE A 222 -21.28 1.05 -3.08
N ARG A 223 -21.90 1.85 -2.22
CA ARG A 223 -21.26 2.32 -0.98
C ARG A 223 -22.09 1.97 0.24
N GLY A 224 -21.44 1.41 1.24
CA GLY A 224 -21.92 1.37 2.61
C GLY A 224 -21.72 2.74 3.26
N GLY A 225 -20.72 2.90 4.11
CA GLY A 225 -20.31 4.22 4.57
C GLY A 225 -19.74 5.06 3.43
N SER A 226 -19.84 6.40 3.55
CA SER A 226 -19.42 7.34 2.50
C SER A 226 -18.56 8.47 3.07
N ALA A 227 -17.95 8.28 4.25
CA ALA A 227 -17.10 9.28 4.84
C ALA A 227 -15.87 9.57 3.97
N ASN A 228 -15.60 10.87 3.76
CA ASN A 228 -14.42 11.32 3.05
C ASN A 228 -13.15 11.20 3.92
N LEU A 229 -12.02 11.71 3.41
CA LEU A 229 -10.73 11.66 4.09
C LEU A 229 -10.72 12.45 5.41
N TYR A 230 -11.50 13.52 5.49
CA TYR A 230 -11.58 14.44 6.63
C TYR A 230 -12.74 14.16 7.58
N GLY A 231 -13.44 13.04 7.40
CA GLY A 231 -14.57 12.64 8.22
C GLY A 231 -15.92 13.22 7.79
N GLY A 232 -15.97 14.03 6.72
CA GLY A 232 -17.25 14.49 6.17
C GLY A 232 -18.10 13.28 5.74
N GLY A 233 -19.34 13.19 6.26
CA GLY A 233 -20.21 12.04 6.05
C GLY A 233 -20.03 10.88 7.04
N HIS A 234 -19.13 11.01 8.04
CA HIS A 234 -19.06 10.08 9.16
C HIS A 234 -20.25 10.31 10.10
N PRO A 235 -21.03 9.29 10.46
CA PRO A 235 -22.21 9.47 11.31
C PRO A 235 -21.85 10.00 12.71
N GLU A 236 -22.62 10.95 13.21
CA GLU A 236 -22.46 11.50 14.55
C GLU A 236 -22.57 10.40 15.62
N GLY A 237 -21.67 10.43 16.60
CA GLY A 237 -21.62 9.44 17.68
C GLY A 237 -21.09 8.05 17.28
N MET A 238 -20.77 7.82 16.02
CA MET A 238 -20.13 6.57 15.59
C MET A 238 -18.64 6.60 15.95
N PRO A 239 -18.07 5.49 16.50
CA PRO A 239 -16.65 5.46 16.86
C PRO A 239 -15.77 5.43 15.61
N LEU A 240 -14.56 5.97 15.73
CA LEU A 240 -13.48 5.69 14.79
C LEU A 240 -12.86 4.32 15.09
N TRP A 241 -12.48 3.59 14.06
CA TRP A 241 -11.82 2.29 14.20
C TRP A 241 -10.33 2.42 13.95
N ASN A 242 -9.51 2.00 14.92
CA ASN A 242 -8.07 1.89 14.68
C ASN A 242 -7.67 0.60 13.93
N GLY A 243 -8.57 -0.39 13.85
CA GLY A 243 -8.37 -1.61 13.08
C GLY A 243 -7.31 -2.58 13.63
N THR A 244 -6.87 -2.40 14.87
CA THR A 244 -5.79 -3.21 15.48
C THR A 244 -6.29 -4.40 16.30
N SER A 245 -7.61 -4.59 16.40
CA SER A 245 -8.22 -5.76 17.04
C SER A 245 -9.28 -6.39 16.14
N THR A 246 -9.49 -7.69 16.31
CA THR A 246 -10.51 -8.46 15.60
C THR A 246 -11.91 -7.86 15.78
N ASP A 247 -12.22 -7.41 16.99
CA ASP A 247 -13.54 -6.80 17.29
C ASP A 247 -13.76 -5.52 16.51
N GLN A 248 -12.74 -4.65 16.40
CA GLN A 248 -12.85 -3.42 15.63
C GLN A 248 -12.97 -3.66 14.12
N VAL A 249 -12.21 -4.61 13.58
CA VAL A 249 -12.33 -5.02 12.17
C VAL A 249 -13.72 -5.57 11.90
N SER A 250 -14.24 -6.42 12.79
CA SER A 250 -15.57 -7.02 12.67
C SER A 250 -16.68 -5.95 12.75
N ASP A 251 -16.63 -5.04 13.74
CA ASP A 251 -17.62 -3.98 13.88
C ASP A 251 -17.62 -3.04 12.66
N PHE A 252 -16.44 -2.66 12.16
CA PHE A 252 -16.32 -1.86 10.93
C PHE A 252 -16.98 -2.54 9.72
N LEU A 253 -16.69 -3.81 9.49
CA LEU A 253 -17.23 -4.55 8.35
C LEU A 253 -18.75 -4.74 8.49
N ILE A 254 -19.23 -5.15 9.68
CA ILE A 254 -20.66 -5.38 9.93
C ILE A 254 -21.45 -4.09 9.66
N ARG A 255 -21.05 -2.96 10.26
CA ARG A 255 -21.78 -1.68 10.09
C ARG A 255 -21.80 -1.22 8.64
N ASN A 256 -20.66 -1.31 7.95
CA ASN A 256 -20.56 -0.90 6.56
C ASN A 256 -21.41 -1.78 5.62
N GLN A 257 -21.40 -3.10 5.81
CA GLN A 257 -22.21 -4.02 5.00
C GLN A 257 -23.70 -3.90 5.31
N GLN A 258 -24.07 -3.69 6.58
CA GLN A 258 -25.45 -3.39 6.95
C GLN A 258 -25.95 -2.10 6.28
N GLU A 259 -25.14 -1.06 6.26
CA GLU A 259 -25.50 0.20 5.61
C GLU A 259 -25.65 0.02 4.10
N LEU A 260 -24.72 -0.72 3.46
CA LEU A 260 -24.85 -1.09 2.05
C LEU A 260 -26.17 -1.82 1.80
N PHE A 261 -26.50 -2.83 2.61
CA PHE A 261 -27.73 -3.59 2.46
C PHE A 261 -28.98 -2.71 2.61
N ARG A 262 -29.01 -1.79 3.61
CA ARG A 262 -30.13 -0.84 3.78
C ARG A 262 -30.35 0.03 2.54
N LYS A 263 -29.28 0.44 1.86
CA LYS A 263 -29.35 1.28 0.65
C LYS A 263 -29.85 0.53 -0.58
N ILE A 264 -29.63 -0.77 -0.66
CA ILE A 264 -29.96 -1.54 -1.87
C ILE A 264 -31.23 -2.40 -1.72
N LYS A 265 -31.66 -2.78 -0.50
CA LYS A 265 -32.72 -3.78 -0.27
C LYS A 265 -34.05 -3.44 -0.92
N ASP A 266 -34.39 -2.14 -1.00
CA ASP A 266 -35.66 -1.64 -1.53
C ASP A 266 -35.56 -1.22 -3.02
N GLN A 267 -34.39 -1.38 -3.64
CA GLN A 267 -34.21 -1.12 -5.07
C GLN A 267 -34.74 -2.32 -5.90
N PRO A 268 -35.16 -2.11 -7.16
CA PRO A 268 -35.64 -3.18 -8.01
C PRO A 268 -34.60 -4.31 -8.13
N LYS A 269 -34.96 -5.53 -7.73
CA LYS A 269 -34.02 -6.66 -7.63
C LYS A 269 -33.38 -7.06 -8.98
N ASP A 270 -34.11 -6.85 -10.07
CA ASP A 270 -33.70 -7.25 -11.42
C ASP A 270 -32.90 -6.15 -12.15
N SER A 271 -32.64 -5.00 -11.50
CA SER A 271 -31.98 -3.86 -12.13
C SER A 271 -30.49 -3.74 -11.79
N ARG A 272 -29.98 -4.50 -10.82
CA ARG A 272 -28.60 -4.39 -10.31
C ARG A 272 -28.07 -5.70 -9.74
N GLU A 273 -26.76 -5.81 -9.70
CA GLU A 273 -26.06 -6.91 -9.01
C GLU A 273 -24.77 -6.38 -8.34
N ILE A 274 -24.46 -6.88 -7.15
CA ILE A 274 -23.16 -6.68 -6.52
C ILE A 274 -22.23 -7.79 -7.02
N VAL A 275 -21.29 -7.43 -7.90
CA VAL A 275 -20.37 -8.39 -8.52
C VAL A 275 -19.28 -8.81 -7.54
N THR A 276 -18.77 -7.88 -6.73
CA THR A 276 -17.72 -8.18 -5.76
C THR A 276 -17.77 -7.26 -4.56
N LEU A 277 -17.68 -7.85 -3.37
CA LEU A 277 -17.42 -7.15 -2.12
C LEU A 277 -15.92 -7.11 -1.86
N PRO A 278 -15.39 -6.08 -1.16
CA PRO A 278 -14.00 -6.12 -0.71
C PRO A 278 -13.76 -7.32 0.20
N GLY A 279 -12.72 -8.08 -0.09
CA GLY A 279 -12.29 -9.22 0.73
C GLY A 279 -11.46 -8.83 1.95
N MET A 280 -11.34 -7.53 2.23
CA MET A 280 -10.63 -6.98 3.38
C MET A 280 -11.25 -5.65 3.82
N ALA A 281 -11.01 -5.24 5.07
CA ALA A 281 -11.39 -3.93 5.54
C ALA A 281 -10.63 -2.82 4.79
N GLN A 282 -11.36 -1.85 4.27
CA GLN A 282 -10.79 -0.73 3.48
C GLN A 282 -10.26 0.37 4.41
N PHE A 283 -9.40 -0.01 5.35
CA PHE A 283 -8.78 0.92 6.28
C PHE A 283 -7.76 1.82 5.59
N ARG A 284 -7.77 3.10 5.98
CA ARG A 284 -6.81 4.12 5.52
C ARG A 284 -5.61 4.20 6.44
N THR A 285 -5.85 4.46 7.73
CA THR A 285 -4.82 4.67 8.76
C THR A 285 -5.14 3.80 9.98
N THR A 286 -4.43 2.68 10.13
CA THR A 286 -4.62 1.72 11.22
C THR A 286 -3.52 1.84 12.26
N CYS A 287 -2.33 1.35 11.90
CA CYS A 287 -1.16 1.37 12.75
C CYS A 287 0.09 1.53 11.88
N ARG A 288 1.02 2.35 12.34
CA ARG A 288 2.29 2.63 11.70
C ARG A 288 3.45 2.49 12.68
N ILE A 289 4.65 2.34 12.17
CA ILE A 289 5.85 2.46 12.98
C ILE A 289 5.94 3.88 13.59
N ASP A 290 6.41 3.98 14.84
CA ASP A 290 6.98 5.21 15.37
C ASP A 290 8.45 5.23 14.95
N GLY A 291 8.68 5.67 13.71
CA GLY A 291 9.98 5.64 13.06
C GLY A 291 11.00 6.59 13.69
N ASP A 292 12.25 6.50 13.26
CA ASP A 292 13.29 7.45 13.67
C ASP A 292 13.03 8.86 13.10
N TYR A 293 12.15 8.96 12.14
CA TYR A 293 11.49 10.17 11.66
C TYR A 293 10.02 9.92 11.40
N THR A 294 9.18 10.95 11.56
CA THR A 294 7.77 10.93 11.18
C THR A 294 7.53 12.04 10.17
N LEU A 295 7.15 11.69 8.94
CA LEU A 295 6.86 12.67 7.90
C LEU A 295 5.61 13.46 8.26
N LYS A 296 5.68 14.78 8.05
CA LYS A 296 4.65 15.75 8.40
C LYS A 296 4.15 16.51 7.18
N GLU A 297 2.99 17.13 7.30
CA GLU A 297 2.43 17.93 6.21
C GLU A 297 3.31 19.12 5.85
N GLU A 298 3.96 19.75 6.85
CA GLU A 298 4.89 20.86 6.68
C GLU A 298 6.24 20.47 6.06
N ASP A 299 6.53 19.19 5.88
CA ASP A 299 7.75 18.73 5.19
C ASP A 299 7.66 18.82 3.65
N HIS A 300 6.57 19.35 3.09
CA HIS A 300 6.53 19.64 1.67
C HIS A 300 7.65 20.59 1.25
N TYR A 301 8.21 20.38 0.06
CA TYR A 301 9.37 21.08 -0.51
C TYR A 301 10.67 20.95 0.29
N ARG A 302 10.70 20.05 1.26
CA ARG A 302 11.92 19.79 2.03
C ARG A 302 12.71 18.64 1.40
N HIS A 303 14.02 18.87 1.20
CA HIS A 303 14.97 17.81 0.87
C HIS A 303 15.47 17.11 2.12
N PHE A 304 15.63 15.79 2.00
CA PHE A 304 16.19 14.96 3.05
C PHE A 304 17.46 14.26 2.56
N ASP A 305 18.56 14.35 3.33
CA ASP A 305 19.82 13.67 3.01
C ASP A 305 19.64 12.14 2.88
N ASP A 306 18.65 11.60 3.57
CA ASP A 306 18.27 10.20 3.56
C ASP A 306 17.00 9.90 2.72
N SER A 307 16.69 10.73 1.74
CA SER A 307 15.56 10.49 0.84
C SER A 307 15.66 9.16 0.11
N ILE A 308 14.56 8.40 0.10
CA ILE A 308 14.41 7.16 -0.66
C ILE A 308 13.54 7.32 -1.91
N GLY A 309 13.00 8.51 -2.13
CA GLY A 309 12.24 8.86 -3.32
C GLY A 309 11.37 10.08 -3.15
N ALA A 310 11.27 10.87 -4.21
CA ALA A 310 10.34 11.98 -4.33
C ALA A 310 8.94 11.48 -4.66
N ILE A 311 7.94 12.12 -4.08
CA ILE A 311 6.52 11.83 -4.28
C ILE A 311 5.71 13.11 -4.40
N CYS A 312 4.54 13.02 -4.98
CA CYS A 312 3.63 14.15 -5.14
C CYS A 312 2.36 13.97 -4.31
N ASP A 313 1.78 15.10 -3.93
CA ASP A 313 0.50 15.15 -3.24
C ASP A 313 -0.63 14.70 -4.18
N PHE A 314 -1.54 13.88 -3.68
CA PHE A 314 -2.65 13.38 -4.50
C PHE A 314 -3.87 14.31 -4.54
N GLU A 315 -3.98 15.26 -3.62
CA GLU A 315 -5.05 16.27 -3.63
C GLU A 315 -4.57 17.65 -4.07
N ARG A 316 -3.37 18.07 -3.61
CA ARG A 316 -2.84 19.41 -3.89
C ARG A 316 -1.85 19.37 -5.06
N ARG A 317 -2.10 20.19 -6.06
CA ARG A 317 -1.16 20.35 -7.18
C ARG A 317 0.12 20.99 -6.71
N ASP A 318 1.23 20.64 -7.33
CA ASP A 318 2.58 21.14 -7.07
C ASP A 318 3.19 20.81 -5.70
N PHE A 319 2.43 20.29 -4.76
CA PHE A 319 3.00 19.86 -3.49
C PHE A 319 3.83 18.61 -3.67
N LEU A 320 5.11 18.71 -3.36
CA LEU A 320 6.11 17.67 -3.48
C LEU A 320 6.69 17.32 -2.11
N TYR A 321 6.98 16.06 -1.91
CA TYR A 321 7.60 15.55 -0.70
C TYR A 321 8.75 14.62 -1.06
N GLU A 322 9.70 14.47 -0.14
CA GLU A 322 10.65 13.39 -0.15
C GLU A 322 10.37 12.45 1.02
N MET A 323 10.53 11.17 0.79
CA MET A 323 10.39 10.16 1.85
C MET A 323 11.77 9.89 2.47
N PRO A 324 12.07 10.30 3.71
CA PRO A 324 13.32 9.94 4.36
C PRO A 324 13.33 8.45 4.74
N TYR A 325 14.47 7.78 4.65
CA TYR A 325 14.63 6.36 5.00
C TYR A 325 14.16 6.05 6.43
N ARG A 326 14.40 6.97 7.34
CA ARG A 326 14.04 6.88 8.77
C ARG A 326 12.55 6.76 9.05
N ILE A 327 11.67 6.95 8.07
CA ILE A 327 10.23 6.66 8.23
C ILE A 327 9.91 5.16 8.17
N LEU A 328 10.88 4.33 7.73
CA LEU A 328 10.71 2.88 7.56
C LEU A 328 11.36 2.07 8.70
N THR A 329 12.20 2.70 9.52
CA THR A 329 13.06 2.05 10.51
C THR A 329 12.87 2.57 11.91
N ARG A 330 13.33 1.76 12.88
CA ARG A 330 13.46 2.16 14.28
C ARG A 330 14.81 1.70 14.81
N SER A 331 15.63 2.63 15.28
CA SER A 331 16.97 2.36 15.80
C SER A 331 16.98 1.28 16.87
N GLY A 332 17.91 0.37 16.74
CA GLY A 332 18.10 -0.78 17.61
C GLY A 332 17.30 -2.03 17.19
N TYR A 333 16.44 -1.97 16.18
CA TYR A 333 15.82 -3.14 15.55
C TYR A 333 16.56 -3.42 14.24
N ASP A 334 17.59 -4.24 14.33
CA ASP A 334 18.62 -4.41 13.30
C ASP A 334 18.16 -5.15 12.03
N ASN A 335 17.04 -5.86 12.10
CA ASN A 335 16.53 -6.65 10.97
C ASN A 335 15.02 -6.56 10.73
N LEU A 336 14.36 -5.56 11.33
CA LEU A 336 12.94 -5.25 11.10
C LEU A 336 12.80 -3.92 10.36
N ILE A 337 12.10 -3.93 9.23
CA ILE A 337 11.80 -2.74 8.44
C ILE A 337 10.35 -2.81 7.96
N THR A 338 9.77 -1.67 7.65
CA THR A 338 8.42 -1.57 7.11
C THR A 338 8.35 -0.78 5.81
N ALA A 339 7.17 -0.73 5.19
CA ALA A 339 6.88 0.12 4.04
C ALA A 339 5.36 0.31 3.85
N GLY A 340 4.99 1.15 2.90
CA GLY A 340 3.60 1.41 2.55
C GLY A 340 2.83 2.07 3.67
N ARG A 341 1.63 1.57 3.97
CA ARG A 341 0.73 2.15 4.97
C ARG A 341 1.29 2.14 6.40
N CYS A 342 2.27 1.29 6.68
CA CYS A 342 2.93 1.19 7.97
C CYS A 342 4.10 2.19 8.14
N ALA A 343 4.49 2.93 7.11
CA ALA A 343 5.53 3.95 7.17
C ALA A 343 5.12 5.11 8.10
N SER A 344 6.12 5.72 8.75
CA SER A 344 5.91 6.77 9.74
C SER A 344 5.54 8.10 9.11
N GLY A 345 4.25 8.43 9.14
CA GLY A 345 3.70 9.72 8.76
C GLY A 345 2.61 10.15 9.74
N GLU A 346 2.37 11.43 9.93
CA GLU A 346 1.29 11.93 10.76
C GLU A 346 0.30 12.79 9.98
N GLY A 347 -0.95 12.83 10.44
CA GLY A 347 -1.99 13.62 9.82
C GLY A 347 -2.14 13.29 8.33
N TYR A 348 -2.22 14.33 7.50
CA TYR A 348 -2.36 14.20 6.05
C TYR A 348 -1.12 13.61 5.37
N ALA A 349 0.10 13.78 5.93
CA ALA A 349 1.29 13.13 5.38
C ALA A 349 1.20 11.59 5.44
N TRP A 350 0.52 11.02 6.45
CA TRP A 350 0.26 9.58 6.47
C TRP A 350 -0.66 9.17 5.31
N ASP A 351 -1.66 9.99 4.98
CA ASP A 351 -2.52 9.74 3.82
C ASP A 351 -1.75 9.80 2.49
N ILE A 352 -0.77 10.68 2.36
CA ILE A 352 0.12 10.74 1.18
C ILE A 352 0.98 9.48 1.08
N LEU A 353 1.60 9.02 2.17
CA LEU A 353 2.50 7.86 2.16
C LEU A 353 1.81 6.52 1.84
N ARG A 354 0.53 6.38 2.18
CA ARG A 354 -0.22 5.11 2.07
C ARG A 354 -0.83 4.84 0.71
N VAL A 355 -0.93 5.84 -0.19
CA VAL A 355 -1.50 5.64 -1.52
C VAL A 355 -0.57 4.77 -2.39
N ILE A 356 -1.11 4.16 -3.45
CA ILE A 356 -0.43 3.10 -4.19
C ILE A 356 0.98 3.48 -4.64
N PRO A 357 1.24 4.61 -5.32
CA PRO A 357 2.59 4.89 -5.84
C PRO A 357 3.64 5.08 -4.73
N PRO A 358 3.45 5.92 -3.70
CA PRO A 358 4.39 6.03 -2.57
C PRO A 358 4.59 4.71 -1.81
N ALA A 359 3.52 3.90 -1.66
CA ALA A 359 3.63 2.59 -1.02
C ALA A 359 4.54 1.64 -1.82
N ILE A 360 4.51 1.68 -3.15
CA ILE A 360 5.39 0.89 -4.00
C ILE A 360 6.84 1.38 -3.90
N ILE A 361 7.09 2.70 -3.94
CA ILE A 361 8.44 3.28 -3.81
C ILE A 361 9.06 2.92 -2.45
N SER A 362 8.31 3.06 -1.37
CA SER A 362 8.81 2.66 -0.03
C SER A 362 9.04 1.15 0.06
N GLY A 363 8.22 0.32 -0.58
CA GLY A 363 8.42 -1.12 -0.69
C GLY A 363 9.69 -1.47 -1.47
N GLN A 364 9.93 -0.81 -2.61
CA GLN A 364 11.16 -0.94 -3.39
C GLN A 364 12.40 -0.56 -2.56
N ALA A 365 12.32 0.53 -1.80
CA ALA A 365 13.39 0.96 -0.91
C ALA A 365 13.64 -0.05 0.22
N ALA A 366 12.59 -0.60 0.84
CA ALA A 366 12.73 -1.63 1.87
C ALA A 366 13.40 -2.91 1.32
N GLY A 367 13.04 -3.32 0.09
CA GLY A 367 13.69 -4.43 -0.61
C GLY A 367 15.18 -4.18 -0.86
N ASN A 368 15.53 -2.98 -1.38
CA ASN A 368 16.94 -2.60 -1.61
C ASN A 368 17.72 -2.48 -0.29
N ALA A 369 17.10 -1.92 0.76
CA ALA A 369 17.70 -1.84 2.09
C ALA A 369 18.00 -3.23 2.68
N ALA A 370 17.08 -4.18 2.52
CA ALA A 370 17.30 -5.57 2.92
C ALA A 370 18.49 -6.21 2.19
N VAL A 371 18.62 -5.96 0.89
CA VAL A 371 19.78 -6.42 0.08
C VAL A 371 21.08 -5.85 0.63
N LEU A 372 21.13 -4.53 0.85
CA LEU A 372 22.33 -3.86 1.37
C LEU A 372 22.71 -4.33 2.77
N ALA A 373 21.75 -4.52 3.66
CA ALA A 373 21.96 -5.03 5.01
C ALA A 373 22.60 -6.44 4.97
N ILE A 374 22.05 -7.34 4.16
CA ILE A 374 22.55 -8.71 3.99
C ILE A 374 23.94 -8.70 3.39
N ASP A 375 24.20 -7.95 2.33
CA ASP A 375 25.46 -7.97 1.60
C ASP A 375 26.60 -7.30 2.38
N SER A 376 26.28 -6.32 3.22
CA SER A 376 27.26 -5.64 4.07
C SER A 376 27.44 -6.27 5.46
N GLY A 377 26.52 -7.16 5.87
CA GLY A 377 26.49 -7.70 7.22
C GLY A 377 26.13 -6.66 8.30
N LYS A 378 25.50 -5.55 7.92
CA LYS A 378 25.06 -4.49 8.82
C LYS A 378 23.57 -4.64 9.18
N GLY A 379 23.16 -4.02 10.29
CA GLY A 379 21.76 -3.90 10.60
C GLY A 379 21.02 -2.97 9.61
N ILE A 380 19.71 -3.20 9.48
CA ILE A 380 18.84 -2.42 8.61
C ILE A 380 18.80 -0.94 9.04
N ASP A 381 18.98 -0.66 10.31
CA ASP A 381 19.05 0.67 10.92
C ASP A 381 20.41 1.38 10.74
N SER A 382 21.40 0.70 10.13
CA SER A 382 22.77 1.18 10.00
C SER A 382 23.40 0.96 8.59
N ILE A 383 22.56 0.74 7.58
CA ILE A 383 23.01 0.62 6.17
C ILE A 383 23.61 1.94 5.65
N ASP A 384 24.39 1.86 4.60
CA ASP A 384 24.80 3.06 3.83
C ASP A 384 23.63 3.59 3.00
N VAL A 385 22.99 4.65 3.51
CA VAL A 385 21.86 5.29 2.83
C VAL A 385 22.24 5.85 1.47
N SER A 386 23.48 6.34 1.29
CA SER A 386 23.94 6.80 -0.02
C SER A 386 24.04 5.63 -1.02
N ALA A 387 24.39 4.42 -0.56
CA ALA A 387 24.31 3.23 -1.42
C ALA A 387 22.86 2.87 -1.77
N LEU A 388 21.92 3.02 -0.81
CA LEU A 388 20.49 2.83 -1.06
C LEU A 388 19.98 3.81 -2.12
N GLN A 389 20.34 5.09 -2.01
CA GLN A 389 19.97 6.12 -2.98
C GLN A 389 20.52 5.82 -4.38
N ARG A 390 21.77 5.37 -4.48
CA ARG A 390 22.36 4.93 -5.76
C ARG A 390 21.60 3.75 -6.37
N LEU A 391 21.19 2.76 -5.58
CA LEU A 391 20.38 1.64 -6.05
C LEU A 391 19.00 2.11 -6.52
N GLN A 392 18.32 2.89 -5.73
CA GLN A 392 16.99 3.46 -6.09
C GLN A 392 17.10 4.27 -7.40
N SER A 393 18.09 5.16 -7.52
CA SER A 393 18.34 5.94 -8.74
C SER A 393 18.63 5.06 -9.96
N SER A 394 19.44 4.00 -9.81
CA SER A 394 19.74 3.06 -10.89
C SER A 394 18.51 2.28 -11.36
N GLN A 395 17.50 2.19 -10.52
CA GLN A 395 16.19 1.60 -10.78
C GLN A 395 15.14 2.65 -11.15
N ASN A 396 15.58 3.82 -11.62
CA ASN A 396 14.76 4.91 -12.10
C ASN A 396 13.84 5.54 -11.03
N VAL A 397 14.24 5.58 -9.77
CA VAL A 397 13.54 6.35 -8.74
C VAL A 397 14.12 7.75 -8.66
N MET A 398 13.27 8.77 -8.72
CA MET A 398 13.66 10.16 -8.45
C MET A 398 13.89 10.31 -6.94
N ILE A 399 15.13 10.49 -6.51
CA ILE A 399 15.49 10.61 -5.08
C ILE A 399 15.13 11.99 -4.56
N HIS A 400 15.50 13.04 -5.29
CA HIS A 400 15.19 14.41 -4.98
C HIS A 400 14.40 15.02 -6.13
N PHE A 401 13.37 15.79 -5.83
CA PHE A 401 12.71 16.63 -6.83
C PHE A 401 13.57 17.85 -7.15
N ASP A 402 13.38 18.43 -8.33
CA ASP A 402 14.08 19.66 -8.74
C ASP A 402 13.40 20.88 -8.10
N ASP A 403 14.17 21.78 -7.49
CA ASP A 403 13.70 23.04 -6.90
C ASP A 403 12.95 23.92 -7.91
N ALA A 404 13.27 23.81 -9.19
CA ALA A 404 12.54 24.48 -10.27
C ALA A 404 11.06 24.06 -10.39
N LEU A 405 10.68 22.93 -9.75
CA LEU A 405 9.29 22.47 -9.68
C LEU A 405 8.53 23.04 -8.48
N ILE A 406 9.20 23.73 -7.58
CA ILE A 406 8.55 24.42 -6.45
C ILE A 406 7.87 25.68 -7.01
N PRO A 407 6.55 25.82 -6.84
CA PRO A 407 5.85 26.99 -7.35
C PRO A 407 6.29 28.27 -6.62
N SER A 408 6.29 29.39 -7.32
CA SER A 408 6.49 30.70 -6.68
C SER A 408 5.31 31.01 -5.74
N ASP A 409 5.54 31.81 -4.69
CA ASP A 409 4.53 32.17 -3.67
C ASP A 409 3.21 32.74 -4.26
N SER A 410 3.26 33.27 -5.48
CA SER A 410 2.08 33.78 -6.20
C SER A 410 1.23 32.69 -6.87
N GLU A 411 1.74 31.44 -6.94
CA GLU A 411 1.11 30.32 -7.65
C GLU A 411 0.57 29.24 -6.70
N THR A 412 0.91 29.31 -5.42
CA THR A 412 0.38 28.41 -4.38
C THR A 412 -1.07 28.76 -4.08
N SER A 413 -1.95 28.52 -5.05
CA SER A 413 -3.37 28.46 -4.75
C SER A 413 -3.61 27.20 -3.94
N GLY A 414 -3.83 27.35 -2.63
CA GLY A 414 -4.19 26.24 -1.74
C GLY A 414 -5.56 25.62 -2.03
N GLU A 415 -5.98 25.56 -3.26
CA GLU A 415 -7.17 24.89 -3.69
C GLU A 415 -6.92 23.39 -3.61
N ARG A 416 -7.46 22.77 -2.57
CA ARG A 416 -7.68 21.34 -2.50
C ARG A 416 -8.57 20.98 -3.68
N GLY A 417 -7.97 20.35 -4.70
CA GLY A 417 -8.67 20.04 -5.92
C GLY A 417 -9.85 19.10 -5.66
N GLU A 418 -11.05 19.52 -5.99
CA GLU A 418 -12.26 18.69 -6.02
C GLU A 418 -12.20 17.58 -7.09
N ASP A 419 -11.05 17.35 -7.73
CA ASP A 419 -10.90 16.50 -8.92
C ASP A 419 -10.95 14.99 -8.66
N TYR A 420 -10.99 14.54 -7.41
CA TYR A 420 -11.28 13.12 -7.14
C TYR A 420 -12.78 12.91 -6.97
N GLY A 421 -13.53 13.32 -7.96
CA GLY A 421 -14.95 13.05 -8.06
C GLY A 421 -15.25 11.60 -7.67
N HIS A 422 -15.69 11.43 -6.44
CA HIS A 422 -16.33 10.22 -5.93
C HIS A 422 -15.54 8.90 -6.14
N ILE A 423 -14.38 8.75 -5.40
CA ILE A 423 -13.84 7.43 -5.08
C ILE A 423 -14.77 6.71 -4.12
#